data_f310d12bf2e116fbca71be69d18a57bb
#
_entry.id   f310d12bf2e116fbca71be69d18a57bb
#
_cell.length_a   1.000
_cell.length_b   1.000
_cell.length_c   1.000
_cell.angle_alpha   90.00
_cell.angle_beta   90.00
_cell.angle_gamma   90.00
#
_symmetry.space_group_name_H-M   'P 1'
#
loop_
_entity.id
_entity.type
_entity.pdbx_description
1 polymer ?
#
loop_
_entity_poly.entity_id
_entity_poly.type
_entity_poly.pdbx_seq_one_letter_code
_entity_poly.pdbx_strand_id
1 'polypeptide(L)'
;AIDPNPLGSASLAQVHRARLVTGEDVAVKVQRPGAQQVMAQDIDIIRSVVRIVSKFVNTDQFVDLHGVVEELWTSFREETNFLAEAKNLNDFYECHKSVHGVTCPKSELDLCTEHVVVMDYVDGISIADPERLVAEGYDLEKIGAAIVEDYSTQVLDDGFFHADPHAGNIILKDGIVYFIDLGMVGRMSSHDRGIVKDMIFAVAEGDVPKLKDSLMRFAVTRGDSAELDHSAFLSDLDFIVADFA
;
A
#
# COMPACT_ATOMS: atom_id res chain seq x y z
N ALA A 1 24.29 18.98 -2.79
CA ALA A 1 24.80 18.32 -4.01
C ALA A 1 24.02 17.03 -4.20
N ILE A 2 23.67 16.68 -5.44
CA ILE A 2 22.93 15.45 -5.79
C ILE A 2 23.91 14.48 -6.45
N ASP A 3 23.92 13.21 -6.05
CA ASP A 3 24.66 12.14 -6.73
C ASP A 3 23.95 11.83 -8.07
N PRO A 4 24.63 11.89 -9.22
CA PRO A 4 24.02 11.58 -10.51
C PRO A 4 23.66 10.07 -10.67
N ASN A 5 24.28 9.20 -9.88
CA ASN A 5 23.95 7.77 -9.89
C ASN A 5 22.73 7.52 -9.01
N PRO A 6 21.65 6.95 -9.53
CA PRO A 6 20.48 6.69 -8.72
C PRO A 6 20.71 5.53 -7.73
N LEU A 7 20.17 5.67 -6.52
CA LEU A 7 20.07 4.59 -5.53
C LEU A 7 19.12 3.50 -5.99
N GLY A 8 18.04 3.91 -6.66
CA GLY A 8 17.01 3.04 -7.20
C GLY A 8 16.31 3.69 -8.38
N SER A 9 15.75 2.86 -9.25
CA SER A 9 15.06 3.32 -10.45
C SER A 9 13.83 2.43 -10.68
N ALA A 10 12.66 3.05 -10.70
CA ALA A 10 11.37 2.41 -10.98
C ALA A 10 10.74 2.98 -12.27
N SER A 11 9.58 2.46 -12.64
CA SER A 11 8.86 2.90 -13.84
C SER A 11 8.53 4.40 -13.82
N LEU A 12 8.12 4.93 -12.67
CA LEU A 12 7.63 6.30 -12.51
C LEU A 12 8.68 7.26 -11.96
N ALA A 13 9.72 6.78 -11.27
CA ALA A 13 10.65 7.62 -10.53
C ALA A 13 12.08 7.08 -10.50
N GLN A 14 13.01 7.97 -10.13
CA GLN A 14 14.36 7.65 -9.70
C GLN A 14 14.61 8.25 -8.33
N VAL A 15 15.38 7.56 -7.50
CA VAL A 15 15.79 8.04 -6.17
C VAL A 15 17.28 8.26 -6.18
N HIS A 16 17.72 9.45 -5.75
CA HIS A 16 19.11 9.86 -5.69
C HIS A 16 19.50 10.22 -4.27
N ARG A 17 20.73 9.90 -3.87
CA ARG A 17 21.30 10.47 -2.65
C ARG A 17 21.70 11.91 -2.89
N ALA A 18 21.42 12.76 -1.94
CA ALA A 18 21.82 14.15 -1.99
C ALA A 18 22.29 14.64 -0.61
N ARG A 19 22.96 15.79 -0.59
CA ARG A 19 23.31 16.46 0.65
C ARG A 19 22.78 17.89 0.60
N LEU A 20 22.01 18.25 1.62
CA LEU A 20 21.50 19.62 1.80
C LEU A 20 22.63 20.59 2.09
N VAL A 21 22.36 21.90 1.96
CA VAL A 21 23.29 22.94 2.31
C VAL A 21 23.57 23.00 3.79
N THR A 22 22.68 22.51 4.61
CA THR A 22 22.79 22.34 6.06
C THR A 22 23.73 21.19 6.46
N GLY A 23 24.07 20.29 5.51
CA GLY A 23 25.00 19.19 5.70
C GLY A 23 24.34 17.81 5.86
N GLU A 24 23.02 17.73 5.95
CA GLU A 24 22.25 16.50 6.11
C GLU A 24 22.20 15.71 4.81
N ASP A 25 22.31 14.39 4.93
CA ASP A 25 22.12 13.46 3.80
C ASP A 25 20.63 13.17 3.64
N VAL A 26 20.14 13.30 2.40
CA VAL A 26 18.73 13.09 2.03
C VAL A 26 18.61 12.17 0.83
N ALA A 27 17.46 11.51 0.71
CA ALA A 27 17.02 10.85 -0.51
C ALA A 27 16.11 11.80 -1.28
N VAL A 28 16.34 11.92 -2.58
CA VAL A 28 15.54 12.76 -3.48
C VAL A 28 14.89 11.83 -4.51
N LYS A 29 13.60 11.63 -4.38
CA LYS A 29 12.77 10.88 -5.34
C LYS A 29 12.26 11.85 -6.38
N VAL A 30 12.58 11.59 -7.66
CA VAL A 30 12.24 12.47 -8.77
C VAL A 30 11.41 11.71 -9.78
N GLN A 31 10.26 12.27 -10.15
CA GLN A 31 9.37 11.70 -11.14
C GLN A 31 10.02 11.73 -12.53
N ARG A 32 9.87 10.66 -13.30
CA ARG A 32 10.34 10.62 -14.69
C ARG A 32 9.55 11.60 -15.54
N PRO A 33 10.23 12.40 -16.40
CA PRO A 33 9.54 13.28 -17.34
C PRO A 33 8.58 12.51 -18.23
N GLY A 34 7.35 13.00 -18.36
CA GLY A 34 6.34 12.42 -19.25
C GLY A 34 5.60 11.19 -18.69
N ALA A 35 5.90 10.70 -17.49
CA ALA A 35 5.25 9.50 -16.93
C ALA A 35 3.73 9.64 -16.86
N GLN A 36 3.22 10.79 -16.42
CA GLN A 36 1.77 11.05 -16.35
C GLN A 36 1.10 11.07 -17.73
N GLN A 37 1.77 11.65 -18.75
CA GLN A 37 1.23 11.71 -20.11
C GLN A 37 1.14 10.31 -20.72
N VAL A 38 2.18 9.48 -20.58
CA VAL A 38 2.19 8.12 -21.10
C VAL A 38 1.06 7.31 -20.48
N MET A 39 0.92 7.36 -19.16
CA MET A 39 -0.12 6.61 -18.47
C MET A 39 -1.53 7.10 -18.80
N ALA A 40 -1.74 8.42 -18.96
CA ALA A 40 -3.03 8.95 -19.40
C ALA A 40 -3.41 8.38 -20.77
N GLN A 41 -2.45 8.25 -21.70
CA GLN A 41 -2.67 7.63 -23.00
C GLN A 41 -3.01 6.14 -22.89
N ASP A 42 -2.31 5.40 -22.02
CA ASP A 42 -2.56 3.98 -21.80
C ASP A 42 -3.97 3.74 -21.21
N ILE A 43 -4.38 4.54 -20.25
CA ILE A 43 -5.75 4.49 -19.69
C ILE A 43 -6.81 4.81 -20.74
N ASP A 44 -6.59 5.78 -21.62
CA ASP A 44 -7.54 6.09 -22.70
C ASP A 44 -7.65 4.95 -23.73
N ILE A 45 -6.56 4.23 -23.98
CA ILE A 45 -6.57 3.00 -24.78
C ILE A 45 -7.41 1.94 -24.08
N ILE A 46 -7.16 1.68 -22.79
CA ILE A 46 -7.91 0.68 -22.01
C ILE A 46 -9.42 1.03 -21.99
N ARG A 47 -9.78 2.29 -21.73
CA ARG A 47 -11.17 2.77 -21.78
C ARG A 47 -11.82 2.48 -23.14
N SER A 48 -11.06 2.66 -24.22
CA SER A 48 -11.54 2.41 -25.58
C SER A 48 -11.77 0.93 -25.84
N VAL A 49 -10.87 0.07 -25.39
CA VAL A 49 -10.99 -1.39 -25.47
C VAL A 49 -12.20 -1.87 -24.66
N VAL A 50 -12.34 -1.43 -23.41
CA VAL A 50 -13.49 -1.77 -22.55
C VAL A 50 -14.80 -1.38 -23.21
N ARG A 51 -14.89 -0.16 -23.76
CA ARG A 51 -16.09 0.31 -24.48
C ARG A 51 -16.45 -0.56 -25.70
N ILE A 52 -15.46 -1.11 -26.38
CA ILE A 52 -15.69 -2.01 -27.52
C ILE A 52 -16.16 -3.37 -27.03
N VAL A 53 -15.47 -3.95 -26.04
CA VAL A 53 -15.77 -5.28 -25.48
C VAL A 53 -17.17 -5.30 -24.86
N SER A 54 -17.56 -4.27 -24.11
CA SER A 54 -18.88 -4.16 -23.48
C SER A 54 -20.06 -4.12 -24.48
N LYS A 55 -19.80 -3.86 -25.76
CA LYS A 55 -20.84 -3.97 -26.81
C LYS A 55 -21.11 -5.40 -27.24
N PHE A 56 -20.17 -6.31 -27.05
CA PHE A 56 -20.24 -7.70 -27.53
C PHE A 56 -20.41 -8.71 -26.40
N VAL A 57 -20.04 -8.35 -25.19
CA VAL A 57 -20.11 -9.19 -24.00
C VAL A 57 -20.89 -8.46 -22.91
N ASN A 58 -21.91 -9.10 -22.36
CA ASN A 58 -22.69 -8.54 -21.25
C ASN A 58 -21.88 -8.76 -19.95
N THR A 59 -20.86 -7.93 -19.74
CA THR A 59 -19.91 -8.03 -18.62
C THR A 59 -20.48 -7.49 -17.32
N ASP A 60 -21.54 -6.67 -17.37
CA ASP A 60 -22.14 -5.99 -16.21
C ASP A 60 -22.75 -6.95 -15.18
N GLN A 61 -22.96 -8.23 -15.56
CA GLN A 61 -23.43 -9.26 -14.66
C GLN A 61 -22.33 -9.84 -13.74
N PHE A 62 -21.05 -9.68 -14.10
CA PHE A 62 -19.94 -10.30 -13.36
C PHE A 62 -18.91 -9.30 -12.87
N VAL A 63 -18.54 -8.31 -13.68
CA VAL A 63 -17.49 -7.33 -13.32
C VAL A 63 -17.81 -5.98 -13.97
N ASP A 64 -17.86 -4.91 -13.18
CA ASP A 64 -17.93 -3.54 -13.68
C ASP A 64 -16.55 -3.11 -14.23
N LEU A 65 -16.26 -3.49 -15.47
CA LEU A 65 -14.99 -3.15 -16.13
C LEU A 65 -14.74 -1.64 -16.23
N HIS A 66 -15.80 -0.84 -16.35
CA HIS A 66 -15.66 0.62 -16.35
C HIS A 66 -15.23 1.12 -14.98
N GLY A 67 -15.86 0.63 -13.91
CA GLY A 67 -15.48 0.95 -12.53
C GLY A 67 -14.04 0.57 -12.22
N VAL A 68 -13.60 -0.61 -12.67
CA VAL A 68 -12.20 -1.06 -12.50
C VAL A 68 -11.21 -0.12 -13.20
N VAL A 69 -11.50 0.34 -14.42
CA VAL A 69 -10.60 1.26 -15.13
C VAL A 69 -10.53 2.63 -14.47
N GLU A 70 -11.66 3.15 -13.96
CA GLU A 70 -11.65 4.42 -13.23
C GLU A 70 -10.95 4.32 -11.88
N GLU A 71 -11.04 3.17 -11.21
CA GLU A 71 -10.28 2.88 -9.98
C GLU A 71 -8.78 2.84 -10.28
N LEU A 72 -8.35 2.14 -11.33
CA LEU A 72 -6.95 2.12 -11.78
C LEU A 72 -6.44 3.53 -12.08
N TRP A 73 -7.26 4.36 -12.73
CA TRP A 73 -6.89 5.74 -13.02
C TRP A 73 -6.73 6.58 -11.74
N THR A 74 -7.62 6.38 -10.78
CA THR A 74 -7.59 7.08 -9.50
C THR A 74 -6.34 6.69 -8.70
N SER A 75 -6.09 5.38 -8.56
CA SER A 75 -4.90 4.85 -7.88
C SER A 75 -3.61 5.37 -8.51
N PHE A 76 -3.55 5.39 -9.85
CA PHE A 76 -2.39 5.94 -10.56
C PHE A 76 -2.17 7.43 -10.30
N ARG A 77 -3.24 8.22 -10.27
CA ARG A 77 -3.15 9.66 -9.95
C ARG A 77 -2.66 9.90 -8.53
N GLU A 78 -3.06 9.06 -7.59
CA GLU A 78 -2.58 9.11 -6.21
C GLU A 78 -1.10 8.75 -6.14
N GLU A 79 -0.67 7.67 -6.78
CA GLU A 79 0.73 7.23 -6.83
C GLU A 79 1.66 8.26 -7.51
N THR A 80 1.16 9.06 -8.45
CA THR A 80 1.94 10.10 -9.11
C THR A 80 1.95 11.44 -8.39
N ASN A 81 1.24 11.58 -7.28
CA ASN A 81 1.20 12.80 -6.48
C ASN A 81 2.27 12.77 -5.38
N PHE A 82 3.48 13.14 -5.72
CA PHE A 82 4.62 13.12 -4.79
C PHE A 82 4.48 14.06 -3.58
N LEU A 83 3.69 15.11 -3.71
CA LEU A 83 3.39 15.97 -2.56
C LEU A 83 2.44 15.27 -1.56
N ALA A 84 1.54 14.41 -2.04
CA ALA A 84 0.73 13.57 -1.17
C ALA A 84 1.60 12.52 -0.45
N GLU A 85 2.52 11.88 -1.16
CA GLU A 85 3.50 10.94 -0.57
C GLU A 85 4.32 11.61 0.53
N ALA A 86 4.85 12.82 0.29
CA ALA A 86 5.60 13.57 1.29
C ALA A 86 4.78 13.87 2.56
N LYS A 87 3.50 14.16 2.42
CA LYS A 87 2.59 14.35 3.56
C LYS A 87 2.31 13.03 4.28
N ASN A 88 2.08 11.95 3.54
CA ASN A 88 1.86 10.62 4.10
C ASN A 88 3.07 10.15 4.93
N LEU A 89 4.31 10.40 4.45
CA LEU A 89 5.54 10.12 5.20
C LEU A 89 5.53 10.84 6.55
N ASN A 90 5.19 12.13 6.58
CA ASN A 90 5.16 12.87 7.84
C ASN A 90 4.01 12.44 8.76
N ASP A 91 2.82 12.19 8.20
CA ASP A 91 1.69 11.66 8.98
C ASP A 91 2.06 10.31 9.62
N PHE A 92 2.67 9.41 8.83
CA PHE A 92 3.12 8.10 9.30
C PHE A 92 4.20 8.22 10.37
N TYR A 93 5.20 9.07 10.16
CA TYR A 93 6.26 9.33 11.12
C TYR A 93 5.68 9.81 12.47
N GLU A 94 4.71 10.73 12.45
CA GLU A 94 4.05 11.23 13.65
C GLU A 94 3.25 10.14 14.39
N CYS A 95 2.54 9.27 13.66
CA CYS A 95 1.80 8.13 14.24
C CYS A 95 2.75 7.12 14.91
N HIS A 96 3.95 6.90 14.35
CA HIS A 96 4.90 5.86 14.80
C HIS A 96 6.01 6.37 15.71
N LYS A 97 5.99 7.61 16.16
CA LYS A 97 7.01 8.18 17.10
C LYS A 97 7.18 7.41 18.38
N SER A 98 6.13 6.76 18.88
CA SER A 98 6.12 6.00 20.13
C SER A 98 6.16 4.49 19.92
N VAL A 99 6.15 4.02 18.68
CA VAL A 99 6.23 2.60 18.36
C VAL A 99 7.69 2.19 18.25
N HIS A 100 8.12 1.24 19.07
CA HIS A 100 9.49 0.73 19.01
C HIS A 100 9.63 -0.28 17.86
N GLY A 101 10.57 -0.02 16.95
CA GLY A 101 10.99 -0.98 15.95
C GLY A 101 10.54 -0.70 14.53
N VAL A 102 9.52 0.16 14.30
CA VAL A 102 9.04 0.50 12.95
C VAL A 102 8.86 2.01 12.81
N THR A 103 9.24 2.58 11.64
CA THR A 103 9.10 4.01 11.33
C THR A 103 9.18 4.23 9.81
N CYS A 104 9.27 5.50 9.39
CA CYS A 104 9.59 5.91 8.02
C CYS A 104 10.57 7.10 8.02
N PRO A 105 11.23 7.42 6.90
CA PRO A 105 11.97 8.65 6.77
C PRO A 105 11.02 9.85 6.84
N LYS A 106 11.46 10.92 7.48
CA LYS A 106 10.73 12.19 7.51
C LYS A 106 10.93 12.94 6.20
N SER A 107 9.87 13.54 5.65
CA SER A 107 9.99 14.39 4.46
C SER A 107 10.23 15.86 4.82
N GLU A 108 11.05 16.54 4.00
CA GLU A 108 11.29 17.96 4.04
C GLU A 108 10.26 18.68 3.14
N LEU A 109 9.04 18.91 3.67
CA LEU A 109 7.90 19.39 2.89
C LEU A 109 8.20 20.69 2.10
N ASP A 110 9.00 21.58 2.65
CA ASP A 110 9.38 22.85 2.00
C ASP A 110 10.23 22.64 0.73
N LEU A 111 10.82 21.46 0.59
CA LEU A 111 11.62 21.06 -0.58
C LEU A 111 10.87 20.09 -1.51
N CYS A 112 9.67 19.66 -1.12
CA CYS A 112 8.85 18.75 -1.89
C CYS A 112 7.94 19.48 -2.89
N THR A 113 7.64 18.82 -4.01
CA THR A 113 6.71 19.30 -5.04
C THR A 113 5.84 18.14 -5.54
N GLU A 114 4.93 18.39 -6.47
CA GLU A 114 4.16 17.32 -7.12
C GLU A 114 5.02 16.27 -7.87
N HIS A 115 6.29 16.60 -8.14
CA HIS A 115 7.22 15.77 -8.92
C HIS A 115 8.50 15.39 -8.17
N VAL A 116 8.67 15.87 -6.94
CA VAL A 116 9.88 15.64 -6.15
C VAL A 116 9.52 15.42 -4.70
N VAL A 117 10.03 14.32 -4.10
CA VAL A 117 10.05 14.13 -2.65
C VAL A 117 11.48 14.23 -2.17
N VAL A 118 11.70 15.02 -1.13
CA VAL A 118 12.95 15.08 -0.37
C VAL A 118 12.68 14.55 1.02
N MET A 119 13.44 13.54 1.44
CA MET A 119 13.27 12.86 2.72
C MET A 119 14.60 12.42 3.31
N ASP A 120 14.63 12.06 4.58
CA ASP A 120 15.81 11.54 5.25
C ASP A 120 16.40 10.36 4.46
N TYR A 121 17.73 10.33 4.34
CA TYR A 121 18.42 9.19 3.76
C TYR A 121 18.58 8.06 4.80
N VAL A 122 17.99 6.92 4.53
CA VAL A 122 18.12 5.72 5.37
C VAL A 122 19.23 4.84 4.80
N ASP A 123 20.39 4.85 5.45
CA ASP A 123 21.53 3.98 5.10
C ASP A 123 21.38 2.64 5.82
N GLY A 124 20.66 1.71 5.21
CA GLY A 124 20.30 0.41 5.78
C GLY A 124 20.34 -0.72 4.75
N ILE A 125 19.82 -1.86 5.14
CA ILE A 125 19.75 -3.08 4.32
C ILE A 125 18.30 -3.32 3.93
N SER A 126 18.03 -3.51 2.64
CA SER A 126 16.69 -3.90 2.17
C SER A 126 16.31 -5.27 2.74
N ILE A 127 15.06 -5.44 3.18
CA ILE A 127 14.56 -6.76 3.59
C ILE A 127 14.45 -7.76 2.42
N ALA A 128 14.56 -7.28 1.18
CA ALA A 128 14.68 -8.11 -0.01
C ALA A 128 16.05 -8.81 -0.12
N ASP A 129 17.03 -8.45 0.74
CA ASP A 129 18.35 -9.06 0.83
C ASP A 129 18.53 -9.83 2.17
N PRO A 130 17.84 -10.97 2.35
CA PRO A 130 17.87 -11.73 3.60
C PRO A 130 19.27 -12.31 3.88
N GLU A 131 20.07 -12.60 2.86
CA GLU A 131 21.43 -13.13 3.04
C GLU A 131 22.33 -12.10 3.73
N ARG A 132 22.24 -10.85 3.32
CA ARG A 132 22.99 -9.75 3.93
C ARG A 132 22.50 -9.45 5.34
N LEU A 133 21.19 -9.49 5.60
CA LEU A 133 20.64 -9.32 6.94
C LEU A 133 21.18 -10.37 7.91
N VAL A 134 21.19 -11.65 7.50
CA VAL A 134 21.73 -12.73 8.32
C VAL A 134 23.26 -12.58 8.53
N ALA A 135 24.00 -12.16 7.50
CA ALA A 135 25.44 -11.93 7.60
C ALA A 135 25.79 -10.79 8.59
N GLU A 136 24.93 -9.78 8.70
CA GLU A 136 25.05 -8.67 9.67
C GLU A 136 24.51 -9.04 11.06
N GLY A 137 24.01 -10.29 11.25
CA GLY A 137 23.59 -10.81 12.54
C GLY A 137 22.14 -10.51 12.91
N TYR A 138 21.31 -10.10 11.96
CA TYR A 138 19.89 -9.86 12.19
C TYR A 138 19.09 -11.17 12.22
N ASP A 139 18.07 -11.20 13.08
CA ASP A 139 17.12 -12.28 13.23
C ASP A 139 15.88 -12.01 12.36
N LEU A 140 15.74 -12.75 11.25
CA LEU A 140 14.66 -12.55 10.28
C LEU A 140 13.27 -12.81 10.86
N GLU A 141 13.16 -13.75 11.83
CA GLU A 141 11.89 -14.05 12.48
C GLU A 141 11.41 -12.88 13.33
N LYS A 142 12.34 -12.25 14.08
CA LYS A 142 12.01 -11.05 14.87
C LYS A 142 11.65 -9.86 14.00
N ILE A 143 12.34 -9.67 12.88
CA ILE A 143 12.01 -8.61 11.91
C ILE A 143 10.61 -8.85 11.35
N GLY A 144 10.30 -10.07 10.90
CA GLY A 144 8.99 -10.44 10.39
C GLY A 144 7.88 -10.23 11.43
N ALA A 145 8.12 -10.65 12.67
CA ALA A 145 7.16 -10.45 13.76
C ALA A 145 6.89 -8.96 14.02
N ALA A 146 7.94 -8.12 14.06
CA ALA A 146 7.79 -6.68 14.25
C ALA A 146 6.98 -6.02 13.11
N ILE A 147 7.23 -6.41 11.85
CA ILE A 147 6.48 -5.91 10.70
C ILE A 147 5.00 -6.30 10.80
N VAL A 148 4.69 -7.55 11.13
CA VAL A 148 3.31 -8.05 11.24
C VAL A 148 2.58 -7.37 12.40
N GLU A 149 3.23 -7.21 13.55
CA GLU A 149 2.65 -6.53 14.72
C GLU A 149 2.31 -5.07 14.39
N ASP A 150 3.28 -4.34 13.81
CA ASP A 150 3.09 -2.96 13.41
C ASP A 150 2.00 -2.82 12.34
N TYR A 151 2.02 -3.67 11.31
CA TYR A 151 1.01 -3.63 10.25
C TYR A 151 -0.39 -3.92 10.78
N SER A 152 -0.51 -4.84 11.73
CA SER A 152 -1.77 -5.10 12.43
C SER A 152 -2.27 -3.87 13.18
N THR A 153 -1.37 -3.13 13.84
CA THR A 153 -1.69 -1.87 14.52
C THR A 153 -2.13 -0.79 13.52
N GLN A 154 -1.40 -0.61 12.41
CA GLN A 154 -1.75 0.32 11.35
C GLN A 154 -3.19 0.10 10.85
N VAL A 155 -3.55 -1.16 10.56
CA VAL A 155 -4.85 -1.53 9.99
C VAL A 155 -5.96 -1.50 11.03
N LEU A 156 -5.73 -2.11 12.21
CA LEU A 156 -6.79 -2.37 13.17
C LEU A 156 -6.99 -1.25 14.19
N ASP A 157 -5.91 -0.55 14.57
CA ASP A 157 -5.98 0.47 15.63
C ASP A 157 -5.90 1.89 15.08
N ASP A 158 -4.96 2.18 14.18
CA ASP A 158 -4.78 3.52 13.63
C ASP A 158 -5.76 3.79 12.48
N GLY A 159 -6.00 2.79 11.61
CA GLY A 159 -6.77 2.95 10.38
C GLY A 159 -6.07 3.82 9.35
N PHE A 160 -4.77 3.98 9.49
CA PHE A 160 -3.86 4.56 8.53
C PHE A 160 -2.73 3.57 8.29
N PHE A 161 -2.66 2.99 7.11
CA PHE A 161 -1.76 1.88 6.82
C PHE A 161 -1.13 1.99 5.44
N HIS A 162 0.04 1.39 5.32
CA HIS A 162 0.73 1.23 4.04
C HIS A 162 -0.05 0.26 3.15
N ALA A 163 -0.50 0.70 1.97
CA ALA A 163 -1.33 -0.12 1.09
C ALA A 163 -0.53 -1.03 0.13
N ASP A 164 0.79 -0.82 0.00
CA ASP A 164 1.69 -1.63 -0.84
C ASP A 164 3.01 -1.98 -0.12
N PRO A 165 2.99 -2.77 0.98
CA PRO A 165 4.17 -3.05 1.81
C PRO A 165 5.07 -4.14 1.20
N HIS A 166 5.50 -3.98 -0.06
CA HIS A 166 6.41 -4.96 -0.66
C HIS A 166 7.85 -4.81 -0.15
N ALA A 167 8.63 -5.89 -0.20
CA ALA A 167 9.98 -5.96 0.36
C ALA A 167 10.96 -4.89 -0.19
N GLY A 168 10.73 -4.38 -1.40
CA GLY A 168 11.53 -3.31 -2.00
C GLY A 168 11.35 -1.94 -1.32
N ASN A 169 10.23 -1.75 -0.59
CA ASN A 169 9.91 -0.52 0.11
C ASN A 169 10.27 -0.55 1.61
N ILE A 170 10.98 -1.59 2.04
CA ILE A 170 11.32 -1.77 3.46
C ILE A 170 12.83 -1.92 3.63
N ILE A 171 13.40 -1.08 4.48
CA ILE A 171 14.83 -1.07 4.85
C ILE A 171 14.96 -1.30 6.34
N LEU A 172 15.94 -2.12 6.73
CA LEU A 172 16.34 -2.29 8.14
C LEU A 172 17.62 -1.48 8.40
N LYS A 173 17.58 -0.65 9.45
CA LYS A 173 18.74 0.10 9.94
C LYS A 173 18.77 0.09 11.47
N ASP A 174 19.88 -0.32 12.04
CA ASP A 174 20.10 -0.36 13.50
C ASP A 174 18.99 -1.12 14.26
N GLY A 175 18.40 -2.16 13.64
CA GLY A 175 17.31 -2.95 14.21
C GLY A 175 15.93 -2.29 14.08
N ILE A 176 15.83 -1.15 13.40
CA ILE A 176 14.57 -0.44 13.14
C ILE A 176 14.16 -0.66 11.68
N VAL A 177 12.90 -0.99 11.47
CA VAL A 177 12.27 -1.15 10.14
C VAL A 177 11.80 0.21 9.64
N TYR A 178 12.19 0.55 8.42
CA TYR A 178 11.78 1.79 7.75
C TYR A 178 10.94 1.47 6.51
N PHE A 179 9.70 1.93 6.48
CA PHE A 179 8.92 2.01 5.24
C PHE A 179 9.35 3.24 4.47
N ILE A 180 9.99 3.07 3.30
CA ILE A 180 10.63 4.17 2.55
C ILE A 180 9.80 4.74 1.40
N ASP A 181 8.64 4.16 1.12
CA ASP A 181 7.68 4.62 0.11
C ASP A 181 6.28 4.59 0.73
N LEU A 182 5.60 5.72 0.79
CA LEU A 182 4.22 5.87 1.26
C LEU A 182 3.36 6.56 0.19
N GLY A 183 3.66 6.30 -1.09
CA GLY A 183 2.86 6.75 -2.22
C GLY A 183 1.44 6.17 -2.21
N MET A 184 1.30 4.91 -1.77
CA MET A 184 0.01 4.26 -1.57
C MET A 184 -0.26 4.00 -0.09
N VAL A 185 -1.27 4.66 0.45
CA VAL A 185 -1.73 4.46 1.83
C VAL A 185 -3.24 4.23 1.87
N GLY A 186 -3.68 3.40 2.80
CA GLY A 186 -5.09 3.20 3.09
C GLY A 186 -5.52 4.01 4.31
N ARG A 187 -6.77 4.49 4.29
CA ARG A 187 -7.41 5.13 5.45
C ARG A 187 -8.77 4.51 5.69
N MET A 188 -8.98 3.94 6.86
CA MET A 188 -10.24 3.32 7.25
C MET A 188 -10.93 4.11 8.36
N SER A 189 -12.26 4.20 8.26
CA SER A 189 -13.08 4.72 9.35
C SER A 189 -13.04 3.78 10.57
N SER A 190 -13.37 4.30 11.76
CA SER A 190 -13.52 3.44 12.95
C SER A 190 -14.61 2.38 12.79
N HIS A 191 -15.63 2.64 11.97
CA HIS A 191 -16.67 1.67 11.63
C HIS A 191 -16.11 0.50 10.82
N ASP A 192 -15.38 0.79 9.74
CA ASP A 192 -14.81 -0.22 8.85
C ASP A 192 -13.74 -1.07 9.56
N ARG A 193 -12.92 -0.43 10.42
CA ARG A 193 -11.99 -1.16 11.30
C ARG A 193 -12.69 -2.16 12.20
N GLY A 194 -13.85 -1.77 12.77
CA GLY A 194 -14.68 -2.70 13.57
C GLY A 194 -15.13 -3.91 12.76
N ILE A 195 -15.56 -3.71 11.52
CA ILE A 195 -15.96 -4.80 10.63
C ILE A 195 -14.77 -5.71 10.29
N VAL A 196 -13.60 -5.11 9.96
CA VAL A 196 -12.38 -5.89 9.68
C VAL A 196 -11.95 -6.73 10.90
N LYS A 197 -12.01 -6.16 12.11
CA LYS A 197 -11.77 -6.92 13.36
C LYS A 197 -12.74 -8.10 13.50
N ASP A 198 -14.05 -7.87 13.28
CA ASP A 198 -15.07 -8.93 13.32
C ASP A 198 -14.75 -10.03 12.30
N MET A 199 -14.30 -9.70 11.09
CA MET A 199 -13.90 -10.68 10.06
C MET A 199 -12.70 -11.52 10.50
N ILE A 200 -11.65 -10.88 11.03
CA ILE A 200 -10.44 -11.58 11.50
C ILE A 200 -10.78 -12.55 12.63
N PHE A 201 -11.58 -12.11 13.61
CA PHE A 201 -12.02 -13.01 14.69
C PHE A 201 -12.89 -14.14 14.19
N ALA A 202 -13.80 -13.88 13.23
CA ALA A 202 -14.64 -14.92 12.64
C ALA A 202 -13.79 -15.98 11.93
N VAL A 203 -12.74 -15.60 11.20
CA VAL A 203 -11.79 -16.56 10.58
C VAL A 203 -11.04 -17.35 11.65
N ALA A 204 -10.50 -16.68 12.67
CA ALA A 204 -9.73 -17.32 13.74
C ALA A 204 -10.57 -18.30 14.58
N GLU A 205 -11.87 -18.05 14.74
CA GLU A 205 -12.82 -18.90 15.46
C GLU A 205 -13.48 -19.97 14.58
N GLY A 206 -13.30 -19.90 13.24
CA GLY A 206 -14.00 -20.76 12.28
C GLY A 206 -15.49 -20.46 12.17
N ASP A 207 -15.91 -19.23 12.54
CA ASP A 207 -17.33 -18.81 12.53
C ASP A 207 -17.70 -18.25 11.15
N VAL A 208 -18.01 -19.16 10.22
CA VAL A 208 -18.38 -18.82 8.83
C VAL A 208 -19.63 -17.94 8.73
N PRO A 209 -20.72 -18.17 9.50
CA PRO A 209 -21.86 -17.26 9.52
C PRO A 209 -21.50 -15.83 9.90
N LYS A 210 -20.68 -15.64 10.93
CA LYS A 210 -20.20 -14.31 11.38
C LYS A 210 -19.32 -13.64 10.34
N LEU A 211 -18.43 -14.43 9.68
CA LEU A 211 -17.61 -13.94 8.58
C LEU A 211 -18.47 -13.41 7.42
N LYS A 212 -19.48 -14.21 7.02
CA LYS A 212 -20.44 -13.80 5.99
C LYS A 212 -21.14 -12.49 6.35
N ASP A 213 -21.69 -12.38 7.56
CA ASP A 213 -22.42 -11.19 8.00
C ASP A 213 -21.49 -9.94 8.01
N SER A 214 -20.24 -10.10 8.42
CA SER A 214 -19.23 -9.04 8.38
C SER A 214 -18.87 -8.61 6.97
N LEU A 215 -18.67 -9.57 6.05
CA LEU A 215 -18.46 -9.30 4.63
C LEU A 215 -19.63 -8.55 3.99
N MET A 216 -20.88 -8.97 4.30
CA MET A 216 -22.08 -8.29 3.78
C MET A 216 -22.24 -6.86 4.33
N ARG A 217 -21.77 -6.58 5.54
CA ARG A 217 -21.73 -5.23 6.11
C ARG A 217 -20.66 -4.34 5.46
N PHE A 218 -19.54 -4.94 5.05
CA PHE A 218 -18.43 -4.24 4.40
C PHE A 218 -18.68 -3.99 2.91
N ALA A 219 -19.36 -4.93 2.24
CA ALA A 219 -19.65 -4.84 0.81
C ALA A 219 -20.76 -3.83 0.53
N VAL A 220 -20.51 -2.93 -0.41
CA VAL A 220 -21.56 -2.09 -0.99
C VAL A 220 -22.23 -2.90 -2.09
N THR A 221 -23.41 -3.46 -1.79
CA THR A 221 -24.19 -4.19 -2.77
C THR A 221 -24.73 -3.26 -3.86
N ARG A 222 -24.28 -3.45 -5.10
CA ARG A 222 -24.88 -2.84 -6.28
C ARG A 222 -25.92 -3.83 -6.83
N GLY A 223 -27.21 -3.63 -6.50
CA GLY A 223 -28.30 -4.48 -6.99
C GLY A 223 -29.17 -5.07 -5.89
N ASP A 224 -30.18 -5.83 -6.29
CA ASP A 224 -31.10 -6.47 -5.35
C ASP A 224 -30.39 -7.67 -4.71
N SER A 225 -30.16 -7.62 -3.41
CA SER A 225 -29.52 -8.70 -2.62
C SER A 225 -30.34 -10.03 -2.64
N ALA A 226 -31.54 -10.00 -3.22
CA ALA A 226 -32.38 -11.17 -3.40
C ALA A 226 -31.82 -12.20 -4.41
N GLU A 227 -30.85 -11.85 -5.24
CA GLU A 227 -30.22 -12.75 -6.21
C GLU A 227 -28.99 -13.50 -5.67
N LEU A 228 -28.52 -13.18 -4.45
CA LEU A 228 -27.36 -13.84 -3.87
C LEU A 228 -27.75 -15.23 -3.36
N ASP A 229 -27.16 -16.28 -3.93
CA ASP A 229 -27.30 -17.62 -3.36
C ASP A 229 -26.50 -17.72 -2.05
N HIS A 230 -27.19 -17.43 -0.97
CA HIS A 230 -26.62 -17.43 0.37
C HIS A 230 -26.04 -18.79 0.79
N SER A 231 -26.54 -19.89 0.23
CA SER A 231 -26.07 -21.24 0.54
C SER A 231 -24.76 -21.55 -0.17
N ALA A 232 -24.66 -21.20 -1.45
CA ALA A 232 -23.43 -21.30 -2.22
C ALA A 232 -22.34 -20.41 -1.60
N PHE A 233 -22.66 -19.17 -1.27
CA PHE A 233 -21.72 -18.24 -0.66
C PHE A 233 -21.18 -18.74 0.70
N LEU A 234 -22.02 -19.31 1.55
CA LEU A 234 -21.57 -19.93 2.81
C LEU A 234 -20.66 -21.13 2.57
N SER A 235 -20.98 -21.98 1.57
CA SER A 235 -20.15 -23.13 1.23
C SER A 235 -18.77 -22.71 0.72
N ASP A 236 -18.70 -21.66 -0.08
CA ASP A 236 -17.42 -21.11 -0.59
C ASP A 236 -16.58 -20.52 0.55
N LEU A 237 -17.21 -19.82 1.49
CA LEU A 237 -16.53 -19.29 2.68
C LEU A 237 -16.02 -20.41 3.60
N ASP A 238 -16.81 -21.46 3.80
CA ASP A 238 -16.43 -22.63 4.61
C ASP A 238 -15.18 -23.31 4.03
N PHE A 239 -15.12 -23.44 2.70
CA PHE A 239 -13.94 -23.95 2.01
C PHE A 239 -12.70 -23.09 2.23
N ILE A 240 -12.85 -21.76 2.12
CA ILE A 240 -11.73 -20.80 2.33
C ILE A 240 -11.26 -20.85 3.79
N VAL A 241 -12.18 -20.83 4.77
CA VAL A 241 -11.84 -20.83 6.21
C VAL A 241 -11.14 -22.12 6.61
N ALA A 242 -11.53 -23.27 6.01
CA ALA A 242 -10.90 -24.56 6.29
C ALA A 242 -9.41 -24.61 5.92
N ASP A 243 -8.95 -23.79 4.96
CA ASP A 243 -7.54 -23.70 4.58
C ASP A 243 -6.69 -22.89 5.60
N PHE A 244 -7.33 -22.14 6.52
CA PHE A 244 -6.66 -21.34 7.56
C PHE A 244 -6.75 -21.97 8.97
N ALA A 245 -7.49 -23.06 9.12
CA ALA A 245 -7.65 -23.78 10.38
C ALA A 245 -6.63 -24.93 10.50
#